data_cbebf4085e8ab6d6680f56ff852f944c
#
_entry.id   cbebf4085e8ab6d6680f56ff852f944c
#
_cell.length_a   1.000
_cell.length_b   1.000
_cell.length_c   1.000
_cell.angle_alpha   90.00
_cell.angle_beta   90.00
_cell.angle_gamma   90.00
#
_symmetry.space_group_name_H-M   'P 1'
#
loop_
_entity.id
_entity.type
_entity.pdbx_description
1 polymer ?
#
loop_
_entity_poly.entity_id
_entity_poly.type
_entity_poly.pdbx_seq_one_letter_code
_entity_poly.pdbx_strand_id
1 'polypeptide(L)'
;MIIMKIALNGFRNYEFETVEFAPGTNVISGQNAQGKTNLLEAVYMLSCGRSFRTRFDRELVGFGYSGADILADVYSHEREQTINIQLRPGQGKKILVNGVKKTAGELADTVNTVLFCPDDLNLIKDGAAVRRRLLDNAISQIRPRYAEYLSEFNRLYEHKTRILKDWRDKPSLLETLDEFSDGMCRASAQLIRYRAAFSARLDQAAAPIHKDFSNSLEELEIKYKTVSTVKDPFASAREIYYDICEHQEKHRQAELESAQCLTGAHKDDLEIFINGTAARSFASQGQTRTAALSIKLAEREIFLAETGEYPVLLLDDVLSELDTKRQEFVLNRIGGGQTLISCCEDEGISKRTGGRVLFISEGTIK
;
A
#
# COMPACT_ATOMS: atom_id res chain seq x y z
N MET A 1 14.17 -10.35 4.17
CA MET A 1 13.57 -10.75 2.87
C MET A 1 14.40 -10.21 1.73
N ILE A 2 14.60 -10.99 0.65
CA ILE A 2 15.44 -10.62 -0.50
C ILE A 2 14.78 -11.14 -1.77
N ILE A 3 14.67 -10.30 -2.78
CA ILE A 3 14.41 -10.70 -4.16
C ILE A 3 15.75 -10.94 -4.80
N MET A 4 16.05 -12.19 -5.16
CA MET A 4 17.35 -12.55 -5.75
C MET A 4 17.36 -12.23 -7.24
N LYS A 5 16.25 -12.55 -7.92
CA LYS A 5 16.13 -12.44 -9.36
C LYS A 5 14.70 -12.16 -9.76
N ILE A 6 14.51 -11.37 -10.81
CA ILE A 6 13.20 -11.17 -11.46
C ILE A 6 13.37 -11.29 -12.97
N ALA A 7 12.46 -12.00 -13.62
CA ALA A 7 12.35 -12.09 -15.07
C ALA A 7 10.98 -11.53 -15.50
N LEU A 8 11.00 -10.62 -16.45
CA LEU A 8 9.82 -9.95 -17.01
C LEU A 8 9.67 -10.35 -18.48
N ASN A 9 8.45 -10.68 -18.88
CA ASN A 9 8.14 -11.00 -20.26
C ASN A 9 6.84 -10.30 -20.66
N GLY A 10 6.87 -9.45 -21.67
CA GLY A 10 5.73 -8.69 -22.15
C GLY A 10 5.12 -7.73 -21.11
N PHE A 11 5.89 -7.32 -20.09
CA PHE A 11 5.41 -6.48 -19.00
C PHE A 11 5.76 -5.00 -19.24
N ARG A 12 4.76 -4.15 -19.36
CA ARG A 12 4.94 -2.71 -19.63
C ARG A 12 5.80 -2.48 -20.87
N ASN A 13 7.02 -1.93 -20.72
CA ASN A 13 7.99 -1.71 -21.77
C ASN A 13 9.10 -2.76 -21.85
N TYR A 14 9.01 -3.80 -21.01
CA TYR A 14 9.95 -4.92 -21.03
C TYR A 14 9.44 -6.02 -21.95
N GLU A 15 10.18 -6.27 -23.04
CA GLU A 15 9.91 -7.39 -23.95
C GLU A 15 10.28 -8.70 -23.27
N PHE A 16 11.55 -8.88 -22.97
CA PHE A 16 12.10 -9.95 -22.16
C PHE A 16 13.34 -9.41 -21.44
N GLU A 17 13.29 -9.40 -20.11
CA GLU A 17 14.41 -8.91 -19.32
C GLU A 17 14.56 -9.74 -18.05
N THR A 18 15.80 -9.92 -17.62
CA THR A 18 16.13 -10.65 -16.39
C THR A 18 17.12 -9.83 -15.55
N VAL A 19 16.77 -9.62 -14.29
CA VAL A 19 17.55 -8.82 -13.33
C VAL A 19 17.90 -9.65 -12.13
N GLU A 20 19.17 -9.64 -11.74
CA GLU A 20 19.63 -10.14 -10.46
C GLU A 20 19.93 -8.97 -9.53
N PHE A 21 19.43 -9.02 -8.31
CA PHE A 21 19.61 -7.98 -7.31
C PHE A 21 20.67 -8.36 -6.26
N ALA A 22 21.40 -7.37 -5.76
CA ALA A 22 22.21 -7.53 -4.56
C ALA A 22 21.31 -7.60 -3.31
N PRO A 23 21.72 -8.30 -2.24
CA PRO A 23 20.95 -8.40 -1.00
C PRO A 23 20.73 -7.06 -0.29
N GLY A 24 21.63 -6.09 -0.50
CA GLY A 24 21.53 -4.74 0.08
C GLY A 24 20.85 -3.74 -0.84
N THR A 25 21.47 -2.57 -1.01
CA THR A 25 20.92 -1.50 -1.85
C THR A 25 21.24 -1.76 -3.32
N ASN A 26 20.23 -1.57 -4.17
CA ASN A 26 20.32 -1.56 -5.62
C ASN A 26 19.84 -0.20 -6.14
N VAL A 27 20.69 0.50 -6.86
CA VAL A 27 20.38 1.80 -7.47
C VAL A 27 20.05 1.58 -8.93
N ILE A 28 18.81 1.86 -9.28
CA ILE A 28 18.24 1.70 -10.63
C ILE A 28 18.31 3.05 -11.31
N SER A 29 19.34 3.27 -12.12
CA SER A 29 19.62 4.53 -12.79
C SER A 29 19.20 4.50 -14.26
N GLY A 30 18.79 5.65 -14.79
CA GLY A 30 18.43 5.82 -16.21
C GLY A 30 17.52 7.02 -16.41
N GLN A 31 17.43 7.51 -17.64
CA GLN A 31 16.59 8.64 -17.97
C GLN A 31 15.09 8.37 -17.68
N ASN A 32 14.27 9.42 -17.69
CA ASN A 32 12.83 9.26 -17.49
C ASN A 32 12.21 8.42 -18.62
N ALA A 33 11.14 7.70 -18.29
CA ALA A 33 10.40 6.79 -19.17
C ALA A 33 11.18 5.57 -19.69
N GLN A 34 12.38 5.26 -19.16
CA GLN A 34 13.16 4.09 -19.58
C GLN A 34 12.67 2.76 -18.98
N GLY A 35 11.85 2.78 -17.95
CA GLY A 35 11.29 1.57 -17.32
C GLY A 35 11.59 1.40 -15.83
N LYS A 36 12.33 2.29 -15.18
CA LYS A 36 12.69 2.22 -13.76
C LYS A 36 11.48 1.93 -12.87
N THR A 37 10.46 2.79 -12.93
CA THR A 37 9.21 2.60 -12.19
C THR A 37 8.48 1.30 -12.57
N ASN A 38 8.55 0.87 -13.84
CA ASN A 38 7.93 -0.39 -14.27
C ASN A 38 8.61 -1.61 -13.63
N LEU A 39 9.94 -1.57 -13.43
CA LEU A 39 10.64 -2.62 -12.69
C LEU A 39 10.21 -2.64 -11.22
N LEU A 40 10.16 -1.48 -10.55
CA LEU A 40 9.67 -1.39 -9.17
C LEU A 40 8.19 -1.81 -9.06
N GLU A 41 7.37 -1.50 -10.07
CA GLU A 41 5.97 -1.94 -10.14
C GLU A 41 5.88 -3.47 -10.20
N ALA A 42 6.71 -4.14 -10.99
CA ALA A 42 6.77 -5.59 -11.06
C ALA A 42 7.20 -6.19 -9.71
N VAL A 43 8.21 -5.62 -9.06
CA VAL A 43 8.65 -6.03 -7.72
C VAL A 43 7.53 -5.85 -6.69
N TYR A 44 6.85 -4.71 -6.67
CA TYR A 44 5.72 -4.46 -5.77
C TYR A 44 4.58 -5.47 -5.96
N MET A 45 4.34 -5.91 -7.19
CA MET A 45 3.31 -6.92 -7.47
C MET A 45 3.62 -8.27 -6.82
N LEU A 46 4.88 -8.62 -6.55
CA LEU A 46 5.23 -9.87 -5.88
C LEU A 46 4.67 -9.95 -4.46
N SER A 47 4.48 -8.82 -3.78
CA SER A 47 3.96 -8.76 -2.41
C SER A 47 2.44 -8.56 -2.34
N CYS A 48 1.87 -7.78 -3.26
CA CYS A 48 0.47 -7.37 -3.21
C CYS A 48 -0.39 -8.03 -4.29
N GLY A 49 0.20 -8.67 -5.28
CA GLY A 49 -0.49 -9.23 -6.44
C GLY A 49 -1.21 -8.18 -7.29
N ARG A 50 -0.93 -6.88 -7.11
CA ARG A 50 -1.56 -5.75 -7.82
C ARG A 50 -0.59 -4.61 -8.04
N SER A 51 -0.83 -3.82 -9.06
CA SER A 51 -0.07 -2.59 -9.32
C SER A 51 -0.41 -1.49 -8.30
N PHE A 52 0.55 -0.60 -8.01
CA PHE A 52 0.31 0.63 -7.27
C PHE A 52 -0.12 1.80 -8.17
N ARG A 53 -0.01 1.67 -9.51
CA ARG A 53 -0.31 2.71 -10.49
C ARG A 53 -1.64 2.53 -11.21
N THR A 54 -2.07 1.28 -11.45
CA THR A 54 -3.31 0.99 -12.17
C THR A 54 -4.16 -0.06 -11.48
N ARG A 55 -5.47 0.01 -11.70
CA ARG A 55 -6.44 -1.00 -11.27
C ARG A 55 -6.67 -2.09 -12.31
N PHE A 56 -6.22 -1.88 -13.54
CA PHE A 56 -6.53 -2.74 -14.68
C PHE A 56 -5.30 -3.55 -15.09
N ASP A 57 -5.32 -4.85 -14.83
CA ASP A 57 -4.23 -5.76 -15.17
C ASP A 57 -3.87 -5.73 -16.68
N ARG A 58 -4.82 -5.40 -17.56
CA ARG A 58 -4.59 -5.24 -19.00
C ARG A 58 -3.59 -4.13 -19.35
N GLU A 59 -3.48 -3.10 -18.51
CA GLU A 59 -2.57 -1.98 -18.71
C GLU A 59 -1.12 -2.31 -18.35
N LEU A 60 -0.90 -3.45 -17.69
CA LEU A 60 0.41 -3.99 -17.35
C LEU A 60 1.03 -4.80 -18.49
N VAL A 61 0.20 -5.23 -19.44
CA VAL A 61 0.65 -5.96 -20.62
C VAL A 61 1.21 -4.97 -21.64
N GLY A 62 2.41 -5.23 -22.13
CA GLY A 62 3.08 -4.42 -23.14
C GLY A 62 2.32 -4.37 -24.45
N PHE A 63 2.47 -3.28 -25.19
CA PHE A 63 1.80 -3.12 -26.50
C PHE A 63 2.23 -4.22 -27.46
N GLY A 64 1.25 -4.86 -28.09
CA GLY A 64 1.49 -5.96 -29.04
C GLY A 64 1.61 -7.35 -28.42
N TYR A 65 1.61 -7.45 -27.08
CA TYR A 65 1.67 -8.76 -26.40
C TYR A 65 0.28 -9.26 -26.01
N SER A 66 0.08 -10.58 -26.08
CA SER A 66 -1.16 -11.24 -25.66
C SER A 66 -1.24 -11.46 -24.13
N GLY A 67 -0.16 -11.19 -23.40
CA GLY A 67 -0.07 -11.34 -21.96
C GLY A 67 1.28 -10.92 -21.45
N ALA A 68 1.42 -10.87 -20.12
CA ALA A 68 2.68 -10.60 -19.45
C ALA A 68 2.93 -11.61 -18.34
N ASP A 69 4.21 -11.90 -18.08
CA ASP A 69 4.65 -12.79 -17.02
C ASP A 69 5.72 -12.10 -16.16
N ILE A 70 5.57 -12.21 -14.84
CA ILE A 70 6.56 -11.81 -13.85
C ILE A 70 6.98 -13.07 -13.11
N LEU A 71 8.24 -13.48 -13.24
CA LEU A 71 8.81 -14.61 -12.53
C LEU A 71 9.91 -14.09 -11.60
N ALA A 72 9.88 -14.45 -10.32
CA ALA A 72 10.88 -14.01 -9.37
C ALA A 72 11.30 -15.14 -8.43
N ASP A 73 12.60 -15.18 -8.13
CA ASP A 73 13.17 -16.01 -7.07
C ASP A 73 13.42 -15.11 -5.85
N VAL A 74 12.83 -15.49 -4.72
CA VAL A 74 12.85 -14.72 -3.48
C VAL A 74 13.37 -15.60 -2.35
N TYR A 75 14.04 -14.96 -1.37
CA TYR A 75 14.46 -15.60 -0.13
C TYR A 75 13.81 -14.88 1.05
N SER A 76 13.01 -15.60 1.81
CA SER A 76 12.34 -15.09 3.02
C SER A 76 12.05 -16.24 3.98
N HIS A 77 12.05 -15.94 5.29
CA HIS A 77 11.81 -16.93 6.34
C HIS A 77 12.69 -18.18 6.18
N GLU A 78 13.98 -17.96 5.85
CA GLU A 78 14.97 -19.03 5.65
C GLU A 78 14.64 -20.02 4.52
N ARG A 79 13.82 -19.59 3.52
CA ARG A 79 13.38 -20.42 2.40
C ARG A 79 13.53 -19.68 1.07
N GLU A 80 13.95 -20.41 0.07
CA GLU A 80 13.85 -19.98 -1.31
C GLU A 80 12.46 -20.30 -1.86
N GLN A 81 11.86 -19.34 -2.54
CA GLN A 81 10.54 -19.47 -3.16
C GLN A 81 10.55 -18.84 -4.55
N THR A 82 9.79 -19.44 -5.45
CA THR A 82 9.59 -18.88 -6.79
C THR A 82 8.16 -18.35 -6.89
N ILE A 83 8.00 -17.08 -7.24
CA ILE A 83 6.71 -16.42 -7.48
C ILE A 83 6.54 -16.22 -8.97
N ASN A 84 5.41 -16.67 -9.52
CA ASN A 84 5.06 -16.45 -10.93
C ASN A 84 3.69 -15.78 -11.02
N ILE A 85 3.63 -14.57 -11.59
CA ILE A 85 2.40 -13.82 -11.84
C ILE A 85 2.16 -13.77 -13.35
N GLN A 86 1.07 -14.36 -13.80
CA GLN A 86 0.66 -14.41 -15.20
C GLN A 86 -0.53 -13.51 -15.42
N LEU A 87 -0.38 -12.54 -16.32
CA LEU A 87 -1.43 -11.61 -16.72
C LEU A 87 -1.90 -11.95 -18.14
N ARG A 88 -3.18 -12.32 -18.25
CA ARG A 88 -3.81 -12.66 -19.55
C ARG A 88 -5.09 -11.84 -19.68
N PRO A 89 -5.13 -10.84 -20.57
CA PRO A 89 -6.33 -10.04 -20.80
C PRO A 89 -7.56 -10.93 -21.07
N GLY A 90 -8.64 -10.66 -20.34
CA GLY A 90 -9.87 -11.45 -20.44
C GLY A 90 -9.91 -12.78 -19.67
N GLN A 91 -8.78 -13.28 -19.14
CA GLN A 91 -8.74 -14.55 -18.40
C GLN A 91 -8.48 -14.36 -16.88
N GLY A 92 -8.23 -13.12 -16.47
CA GLY A 92 -7.84 -12.82 -15.11
C GLY A 92 -6.36 -13.15 -14.82
N LYS A 93 -5.93 -12.72 -13.65
CA LYS A 93 -4.58 -12.91 -13.14
C LYS A 93 -4.41 -14.29 -12.51
N LYS A 94 -3.29 -14.94 -12.77
CA LYS A 94 -2.90 -16.19 -12.10
C LYS A 94 -1.60 -15.97 -11.32
N ILE A 95 -1.62 -16.32 -10.05
CA ILE A 95 -0.47 -16.24 -9.15
C ILE A 95 -0.09 -17.65 -8.73
N LEU A 96 1.17 -17.98 -8.83
CA LEU A 96 1.72 -19.28 -8.43
C LEU A 96 2.90 -19.02 -7.48
N VAL A 97 2.98 -19.74 -6.37
CA VAL A 97 4.13 -19.79 -5.47
C VAL A 97 4.62 -21.24 -5.45
N ASN A 98 5.86 -21.47 -5.84
CA ASN A 98 6.42 -22.80 -6.00
C ASN A 98 5.52 -23.73 -6.86
N GLY A 99 4.91 -23.18 -7.93
CA GLY A 99 3.99 -23.90 -8.82
C GLY A 99 2.56 -24.07 -8.29
N VAL A 100 2.28 -23.74 -7.02
CA VAL A 100 0.95 -23.85 -6.40
C VAL A 100 0.18 -22.54 -6.59
N LYS A 101 -1.08 -22.65 -7.06
CA LYS A 101 -1.95 -21.47 -7.25
C LYS A 101 -2.29 -20.83 -5.92
N LYS A 102 -2.11 -19.51 -5.87
CA LYS A 102 -2.35 -18.65 -4.70
C LYS A 102 -3.24 -17.47 -5.06
N THR A 103 -3.88 -16.89 -4.04
CA THR A 103 -4.55 -15.60 -4.13
C THR A 103 -3.56 -14.48 -3.81
N ALA A 104 -3.91 -13.22 -4.10
CA ALA A 104 -3.09 -12.07 -3.74
C ALA A 104 -2.89 -11.95 -2.21
N GLY A 105 -3.89 -12.28 -1.39
CA GLY A 105 -3.77 -12.27 0.07
C GLY A 105 -2.81 -13.33 0.63
N GLU A 106 -2.62 -14.45 -0.08
CA GLU A 106 -1.69 -15.51 0.32
C GLU A 106 -0.22 -15.22 -0.05
N LEU A 107 0.06 -14.09 -0.74
CA LEU A 107 1.44 -13.62 -0.95
C LEU A 107 2.07 -13.03 0.32
N ALA A 108 1.27 -12.70 1.33
CA ALA A 108 1.73 -12.12 2.59
C ALA A 108 2.87 -12.91 3.27
N ASP A 109 2.89 -14.24 3.11
CA ASP A 109 3.90 -15.12 3.70
C ASP A 109 5.11 -15.35 2.78
N THR A 110 5.22 -14.64 1.67
CA THR A 110 6.31 -14.84 0.70
C THR A 110 7.31 -13.68 0.72
N VAL A 111 6.89 -12.51 0.30
CA VAL A 111 7.70 -11.30 0.31
C VAL A 111 6.83 -10.09 0.65
N ASN A 112 7.34 -9.21 1.47
CA ASN A 112 6.69 -7.94 1.78
C ASN A 112 7.49 -6.79 1.19
N THR A 113 6.78 -5.73 0.79
CA THR A 113 7.37 -4.52 0.23
C THR A 113 6.84 -3.28 0.93
N VAL A 114 7.69 -2.29 1.13
CA VAL A 114 7.27 -0.93 1.48
C VAL A 114 7.62 -0.02 0.32
N LEU A 115 6.62 0.52 -0.34
CA LEU A 115 6.80 1.46 -1.43
C LEU A 115 6.78 2.89 -0.89
N PHE A 116 7.71 3.70 -1.35
CA PHE A 116 7.72 5.13 -1.17
C PHE A 116 7.92 5.82 -2.52
N CYS A 117 6.93 6.60 -2.95
CA CYS A 117 6.92 7.32 -4.22
C CYS A 117 6.58 8.81 -3.97
N PRO A 118 6.73 9.70 -4.95
CA PRO A 118 6.45 11.12 -4.80
C PRO A 118 5.04 11.44 -4.30
N ASP A 119 4.04 10.65 -4.67
CA ASP A 119 2.66 10.83 -4.20
C ASP A 119 2.54 10.66 -2.68
N ASP A 120 3.37 9.82 -2.06
CA ASP A 120 3.35 9.61 -0.62
C ASP A 120 3.76 10.87 0.16
N LEU A 121 4.51 11.80 -0.45
CA LEU A 121 4.86 13.09 0.16
C LEU A 121 3.63 13.97 0.41
N ASN A 122 2.53 13.71 -0.31
CA ASN A 122 1.27 14.40 -0.17
C ASN A 122 0.28 13.66 0.77
N LEU A 123 0.68 12.52 1.36
CA LEU A 123 -0.15 11.67 2.22
C LEU A 123 -0.99 12.46 3.24
N ILE A 124 -0.42 13.52 3.81
CA ILE A 124 -1.05 14.35 4.84
C ILE A 124 -2.04 15.35 4.24
N LYS A 125 -1.69 15.96 3.10
CA LYS A 125 -2.53 16.97 2.44
C LYS A 125 -3.68 16.36 1.64
N ASP A 126 -3.48 15.18 1.11
CA ASP A 126 -4.45 14.47 0.29
C ASP A 126 -5.68 14.00 1.09
N GLY A 127 -6.68 13.50 0.37
CA GLY A 127 -7.91 12.98 0.98
C GLY A 127 -7.71 11.69 1.77
N ALA A 128 -8.68 11.36 2.61
CA ALA A 128 -8.71 10.14 3.44
C ALA A 128 -8.47 8.84 2.64
N ALA A 129 -8.83 8.81 1.36
CA ALA A 129 -8.66 7.64 0.52
C ALA A 129 -7.17 7.22 0.36
N VAL A 130 -6.24 8.19 0.34
CA VAL A 130 -4.79 7.92 0.25
C VAL A 130 -4.30 7.28 1.55
N ARG A 131 -4.71 7.81 2.70
CA ARG A 131 -4.34 7.28 4.02
C ARG A 131 -4.95 5.91 4.29
N ARG A 132 -6.21 5.67 3.87
CA ARG A 132 -6.78 4.30 3.92
C ARG A 132 -6.00 3.32 3.07
N ARG A 133 -5.58 3.73 1.86
CA ARG A 133 -4.78 2.89 0.96
C ARG A 133 -3.43 2.52 1.59
N LEU A 134 -2.76 3.44 2.31
CA LEU A 134 -1.58 3.15 3.10
C LEU A 134 -1.85 2.02 4.10
N LEU A 135 -2.90 2.16 4.93
CA LEU A 135 -3.29 1.14 5.89
C LEU A 135 -3.63 -0.20 5.22
N ASP A 136 -4.46 -0.15 4.18
CA ASP A 136 -4.93 -1.35 3.48
C ASP A 136 -3.78 -2.11 2.82
N ASN A 137 -2.81 -1.39 2.23
CA ASN A 137 -1.64 -1.99 1.61
C ASN A 137 -0.72 -2.63 2.66
N ALA A 138 -0.45 -1.93 3.76
CA ALA A 138 0.42 -2.45 4.81
C ALA A 138 -0.22 -3.65 5.53
N ILE A 139 -1.46 -3.50 6.01
CA ILE A 139 -2.12 -4.55 6.80
C ILE A 139 -2.37 -5.82 5.96
N SER A 140 -2.76 -5.67 4.68
CA SER A 140 -3.00 -6.82 3.80
C SER A 140 -1.76 -7.69 3.60
N GLN A 141 -0.57 -7.10 3.64
CA GLN A 141 0.69 -7.83 3.48
C GLN A 141 1.11 -8.62 4.73
N ILE A 142 0.59 -8.27 5.92
CA ILE A 142 0.97 -8.92 7.18
C ILE A 142 -0.19 -9.68 7.83
N ARG A 143 -1.39 -9.52 7.32
CA ARG A 143 -2.62 -10.15 7.85
C ARG A 143 -3.50 -10.66 6.71
N PRO A 144 -3.35 -11.90 6.25
CA PRO A 144 -4.16 -12.46 5.14
C PRO A 144 -5.66 -12.30 5.35
N ARG A 145 -6.15 -12.53 6.57
CA ARG A 145 -7.58 -12.34 6.91
C ARG A 145 -8.08 -10.92 6.70
N TYR A 146 -7.21 -9.92 6.89
CA TYR A 146 -7.58 -8.55 6.59
C TYR A 146 -7.86 -8.35 5.10
N ALA A 147 -7.01 -8.91 4.24
CA ALA A 147 -7.20 -8.86 2.78
C ALA A 147 -8.53 -9.50 2.35
N GLU A 148 -8.93 -10.60 3.01
CA GLU A 148 -10.23 -11.25 2.78
C GLU A 148 -11.39 -10.32 3.16
N TYR A 149 -11.38 -9.72 4.37
CA TYR A 149 -12.41 -8.77 4.81
C TYR A 149 -12.47 -7.53 3.92
N LEU A 150 -11.31 -7.02 3.47
CA LEU A 150 -11.24 -5.88 2.57
C LEU A 150 -11.86 -6.20 1.20
N SER A 151 -11.58 -7.39 0.66
CA SER A 151 -12.18 -7.86 -0.59
C SER A 151 -13.68 -8.04 -0.49
N GLU A 152 -14.16 -8.65 0.61
CA GLU A 152 -15.58 -8.80 0.89
C GLU A 152 -16.27 -7.44 1.03
N PHE A 153 -15.71 -6.54 1.84
CA PHE A 153 -16.23 -5.19 2.00
C PHE A 153 -16.35 -4.45 0.67
N ASN A 154 -15.32 -4.48 -0.17
CA ASN A 154 -15.34 -3.80 -1.46
C ASN A 154 -16.43 -4.36 -2.38
N ARG A 155 -16.61 -5.68 -2.43
CA ARG A 155 -17.67 -6.34 -3.20
C ARG A 155 -19.06 -5.89 -2.71
N LEU A 156 -19.29 -5.92 -1.39
CA LEU A 156 -20.57 -5.51 -0.80
C LEU A 156 -20.84 -4.01 -1.02
N TYR A 157 -19.82 -3.18 -0.89
CA TYR A 157 -19.88 -1.74 -1.15
C TYR A 157 -20.28 -1.42 -2.61
N GLU A 158 -19.70 -2.13 -3.58
CA GLU A 158 -20.07 -1.97 -4.99
C GLU A 158 -21.52 -2.37 -5.25
N HIS A 159 -21.99 -3.50 -4.69
CA HIS A 159 -23.37 -3.94 -4.81
C HIS A 159 -24.33 -2.95 -4.16
N LYS A 160 -24.09 -2.56 -2.91
CA LYS A 160 -24.92 -1.58 -2.19
C LYS A 160 -24.97 -0.25 -2.94
N THR A 161 -23.83 0.24 -3.44
CA THR A 161 -23.77 1.48 -4.22
C THR A 161 -24.62 1.39 -5.48
N ARG A 162 -24.65 0.24 -6.17
CA ARG A 162 -25.52 0.02 -7.33
C ARG A 162 -26.98 0.02 -6.94
N ILE A 163 -27.36 -0.68 -5.86
CA ILE A 163 -28.73 -0.67 -5.34
C ILE A 163 -29.17 0.77 -5.06
N LEU A 164 -28.36 1.54 -4.33
CA LEU A 164 -28.68 2.93 -3.98
C LEU A 164 -28.81 3.87 -5.19
N LYS A 165 -28.18 3.56 -6.32
CA LYS A 165 -28.31 4.32 -7.56
C LYS A 165 -29.54 3.94 -8.36
N ASP A 166 -29.85 2.64 -8.44
CA ASP A 166 -30.79 2.09 -9.42
C ASP A 166 -32.18 1.79 -8.81
N TRP A 167 -32.37 1.89 -7.46
CA TRP A 167 -33.61 1.49 -6.79
C TRP A 167 -34.85 2.29 -7.23
N ARG A 168 -34.66 3.54 -7.66
CA ARG A 168 -35.78 4.37 -8.13
C ARG A 168 -36.38 3.84 -9.44
N ASP A 169 -35.55 3.25 -10.29
CA ASP A 169 -35.97 2.61 -11.54
C ASP A 169 -36.40 1.15 -11.32
N LYS A 170 -35.85 0.49 -10.28
CA LYS A 170 -36.13 -0.91 -9.93
C LYS A 170 -36.33 -1.06 -8.42
N PRO A 171 -37.55 -0.74 -7.89
CA PRO A 171 -37.82 -0.77 -6.45
C PRO A 171 -37.57 -2.12 -5.75
N SER A 172 -37.67 -3.25 -6.47
CA SER A 172 -37.37 -4.58 -5.94
C SER A 172 -35.91 -4.73 -5.45
N LEU A 173 -34.99 -3.88 -5.88
CA LEU A 173 -33.60 -3.90 -5.38
C LEU A 173 -33.54 -3.57 -3.88
N LEU A 174 -34.52 -2.85 -3.33
CA LEU A 174 -34.57 -2.53 -1.90
C LEU A 174 -34.74 -3.77 -1.02
N GLU A 175 -35.33 -4.85 -1.53
CA GLU A 175 -35.49 -6.11 -0.80
C GLU A 175 -34.15 -6.73 -0.36
N THR A 176 -33.08 -6.43 -1.10
CA THR A 176 -31.71 -6.92 -0.79
C THR A 176 -30.84 -5.90 -0.08
N LEU A 177 -31.27 -4.64 0.03
CA LEU A 177 -30.45 -3.55 0.57
C LEU A 177 -29.99 -3.82 2.01
N ASP A 178 -30.87 -4.37 2.84
CA ASP A 178 -30.57 -4.61 4.25
C ASP A 178 -29.56 -5.75 4.42
N GLU A 179 -29.59 -6.79 3.58
CA GLU A 179 -28.60 -7.87 3.57
C GLU A 179 -27.18 -7.33 3.21
N PHE A 180 -27.08 -6.53 2.13
CA PHE A 180 -25.80 -5.91 1.76
C PHE A 180 -25.31 -4.92 2.80
N SER A 181 -26.21 -4.16 3.45
CA SER A 181 -25.87 -3.22 4.52
C SER A 181 -25.32 -3.97 5.75
N ASP A 182 -25.98 -5.05 6.16
CA ASP A 182 -25.54 -5.89 7.29
C ASP A 182 -24.17 -6.54 7.01
N GLY A 183 -23.98 -7.12 5.82
CA GLY A 183 -22.69 -7.65 5.41
C GLY A 183 -21.57 -6.60 5.44
N MET A 184 -21.87 -5.37 4.97
CA MET A 184 -20.91 -4.24 5.06
C MET A 184 -20.62 -3.87 6.52
N CYS A 185 -21.58 -3.87 7.42
CA CYS A 185 -21.38 -3.59 8.85
C CYS A 185 -20.44 -4.65 9.48
N ARG A 186 -20.65 -5.92 9.17
CA ARG A 186 -19.79 -7.02 9.65
C ARG A 186 -18.35 -6.89 9.15
N ALA A 187 -18.16 -6.70 7.85
CA ALA A 187 -16.84 -6.53 7.27
C ALA A 187 -16.14 -5.27 7.81
N SER A 188 -16.88 -4.15 7.93
CA SER A 188 -16.37 -2.90 8.51
C SER A 188 -15.88 -3.06 9.93
N ALA A 189 -16.59 -3.80 10.78
CA ALA A 189 -16.18 -4.04 12.17
C ALA A 189 -14.79 -4.72 12.26
N GLN A 190 -14.53 -5.66 11.37
CA GLN A 190 -13.21 -6.30 11.30
C GLN A 190 -12.15 -5.32 10.79
N LEU A 191 -12.43 -4.60 9.70
CA LEU A 191 -11.49 -3.64 9.11
C LEU A 191 -11.11 -2.54 10.11
N ILE A 192 -12.09 -1.98 10.83
CA ILE A 192 -11.89 -0.94 11.85
C ILE A 192 -10.92 -1.42 12.94
N ARG A 193 -11.13 -2.63 13.48
CA ARG A 193 -10.23 -3.20 14.51
C ARG A 193 -8.78 -3.32 14.01
N TYR A 194 -8.60 -3.89 12.82
CA TYR A 194 -7.25 -4.04 12.27
C TYR A 194 -6.59 -2.69 12.01
N ARG A 195 -7.34 -1.74 11.43
CA ARG A 195 -6.82 -0.40 11.13
C ARG A 195 -6.50 0.38 12.40
N ALA A 196 -7.37 0.33 13.42
CA ALA A 196 -7.10 0.98 14.71
C ALA A 196 -5.83 0.43 15.36
N ALA A 197 -5.70 -0.89 15.44
CA ALA A 197 -4.52 -1.54 16.01
C ALA A 197 -3.24 -1.18 15.23
N PHE A 198 -3.28 -1.20 13.89
CA PHE A 198 -2.13 -0.82 13.07
C PHE A 198 -1.80 0.68 13.21
N SER A 199 -2.81 1.55 13.26
CA SER A 199 -2.62 2.99 13.41
C SER A 199 -1.97 3.36 14.74
N ALA A 200 -2.33 2.68 15.84
CA ALA A 200 -1.69 2.87 17.13
C ALA A 200 -0.20 2.47 17.10
N ARG A 201 0.13 1.39 16.40
CA ARG A 201 1.53 0.97 16.20
C ARG A 201 2.29 1.95 15.29
N LEU A 202 1.60 2.45 14.27
CA LEU A 202 2.18 3.45 13.35
C LEU A 202 2.52 4.74 14.10
N ASP A 203 1.64 5.18 15.00
CA ASP A 203 1.89 6.32 15.88
C ASP A 203 3.13 6.10 16.75
N GLN A 204 3.17 4.96 17.45
CA GLN A 204 4.29 4.61 18.33
C GLN A 204 5.64 4.50 17.59
N ALA A 205 5.64 3.99 16.36
CA ALA A 205 6.85 3.84 15.57
C ALA A 205 7.26 5.15 14.86
N ALA A 206 6.31 5.95 14.40
CA ALA A 206 6.58 7.19 13.66
C ALA A 206 7.03 8.36 14.56
N ALA A 207 6.49 8.45 15.77
CA ALA A 207 6.80 9.54 16.69
C ALA A 207 8.31 9.68 17.01
N PRO A 208 9.05 8.61 17.39
CA PRO A 208 10.49 8.72 17.63
C PRO A 208 11.29 9.03 16.35
N ILE A 209 10.89 8.50 15.20
CA ILE A 209 11.55 8.79 13.91
C ILE A 209 11.39 10.28 13.56
N HIS A 210 10.19 10.82 13.72
CA HIS A 210 9.90 12.24 13.46
C HIS A 210 10.64 13.16 14.43
N LYS A 211 10.65 12.80 15.71
CA LYS A 211 11.37 13.54 16.76
C LYS A 211 12.86 13.62 16.47
N ASP A 212 13.48 12.52 16.04
CA ASP A 212 14.89 12.50 15.68
C ASP A 212 15.16 13.35 14.44
N PHE A 213 14.33 13.25 13.40
CA PHE A 213 14.46 14.08 12.21
C PHE A 213 14.35 15.59 12.52
N SER A 214 13.41 15.98 13.38
CA SER A 214 13.16 17.37 13.74
C SER A 214 14.12 17.91 14.81
N ASN A 215 15.14 17.13 15.25
CA ASN A 215 15.99 17.43 16.41
C ASN A 215 15.17 17.73 17.68
N SER A 216 14.13 16.97 17.93
CA SER A 216 13.19 17.11 19.06
C SER A 216 12.38 18.41 19.09
N LEU A 217 12.24 19.09 17.96
CA LEU A 217 11.46 20.33 17.84
C LEU A 217 9.99 20.09 17.54
N GLU A 218 9.66 18.90 17.02
CA GLU A 218 8.31 18.56 16.61
C GLU A 218 7.88 17.21 17.21
N GLU A 219 6.62 17.14 17.62
CA GLU A 219 5.94 15.94 18.07
C GLU A 219 4.91 15.54 17.02
N LEU A 220 5.02 14.30 16.50
CA LEU A 220 4.07 13.73 15.57
C LEU A 220 3.10 12.84 16.35
N GLU A 221 1.80 12.99 16.08
CA GLU A 221 0.74 12.14 16.62
C GLU A 221 -0.17 11.68 15.48
N ILE A 222 -0.55 10.40 15.49
CA ILE A 222 -1.43 9.78 14.50
C ILE A 222 -2.62 9.18 15.21
N LYS A 223 -3.84 9.64 14.86
CA LYS A 223 -5.09 9.15 15.43
C LYS A 223 -5.95 8.50 14.36
N TYR A 224 -6.46 7.32 14.67
CA TYR A 224 -7.44 6.66 13.81
C TYR A 224 -8.84 7.22 14.08
N LYS A 225 -9.57 7.49 13.00
CA LYS A 225 -10.94 8.01 13.03
C LYS A 225 -11.85 7.15 12.19
N THR A 226 -13.03 6.86 12.69
CA THR A 226 -14.09 6.10 12.01
C THR A 226 -15.44 6.77 12.19
N VAL A 227 -16.54 6.09 11.85
CA VAL A 227 -17.90 6.62 12.00
C VAL A 227 -18.23 6.96 13.45
N SER A 228 -19.03 8.02 13.66
CA SER A 228 -19.20 8.68 14.97
C SER A 228 -19.84 7.83 16.06
N THR A 229 -20.55 6.77 15.71
CA THR A 229 -21.18 5.86 16.67
C THR A 229 -20.18 4.89 17.32
N VAL A 230 -19.09 4.55 16.61
CA VAL A 230 -18.02 3.72 17.17
C VAL A 230 -17.22 4.55 18.17
N LYS A 231 -17.42 4.29 19.46
CA LYS A 231 -16.75 5.04 20.55
C LYS A 231 -15.34 4.51 20.81
N ASP A 232 -15.18 3.19 20.75
CA ASP A 232 -13.91 2.52 20.95
C ASP A 232 -13.59 1.62 19.76
N PRO A 233 -12.69 2.03 18.84
CA PRO A 233 -12.30 1.22 17.70
C PRO A 233 -11.42 0.01 18.08
N PHE A 234 -11.01 -0.12 19.35
CA PHE A 234 -10.30 -1.28 19.90
C PHE A 234 -11.23 -2.30 20.56
N ALA A 235 -12.50 -2.00 20.69
CA ALA A 235 -13.50 -2.91 21.26
C ALA A 235 -13.61 -4.22 20.45
N SER A 236 -14.40 -5.17 20.92
CA SER A 236 -14.62 -6.41 20.19
C SER A 236 -15.30 -6.15 18.84
N ALA A 237 -15.05 -7.00 17.85
CA ALA A 237 -15.69 -6.88 16.54
C ALA A 237 -17.22 -6.89 16.63
N ARG A 238 -17.78 -7.55 17.66
CA ARG A 238 -19.20 -7.59 17.92
C ARG A 238 -19.76 -6.24 18.40
N GLU A 239 -19.06 -5.57 19.31
CA GLU A 239 -19.45 -4.25 19.79
C GLU A 239 -19.37 -3.22 18.66
N ILE A 240 -18.26 -3.18 17.94
CA ILE A 240 -18.09 -2.29 16.78
C ILE A 240 -19.16 -2.55 15.71
N TYR A 241 -19.53 -3.82 15.49
CA TYR A 241 -20.60 -4.16 14.55
C TYR A 241 -21.92 -3.52 14.96
N TYR A 242 -22.33 -3.60 16.24
CA TYR A 242 -23.56 -2.96 16.70
C TYR A 242 -23.53 -1.44 16.58
N ASP A 243 -22.39 -0.83 16.90
CA ASP A 243 -22.19 0.62 16.73
C ASP A 243 -22.33 1.06 15.27
N ILE A 244 -21.81 0.26 14.33
CA ILE A 244 -21.93 0.53 12.89
C ILE A 244 -23.37 0.31 12.42
N CYS A 245 -24.06 -0.72 12.91
CA CYS A 245 -25.48 -0.94 12.59
C CYS A 245 -26.35 0.23 13.06
N GLU A 246 -26.10 0.77 14.26
CA GLU A 246 -26.77 1.99 14.74
C GLU A 246 -26.53 3.18 13.79
N HIS A 247 -25.26 3.34 13.31
CA HIS A 247 -24.95 4.39 12.33
C HIS A 247 -25.69 4.16 11.01
N GLN A 248 -25.74 2.90 10.55
CA GLN A 248 -26.43 2.52 9.32
C GLN A 248 -27.92 2.82 9.39
N GLU A 249 -28.57 2.48 10.48
CA GLU A 249 -30.00 2.74 10.68
C GLU A 249 -30.30 4.24 10.65
N LYS A 250 -29.52 5.05 11.38
CA LYS A 250 -29.65 6.51 11.40
C LYS A 250 -29.47 7.16 10.03
N HIS A 251 -28.65 6.58 9.16
CA HIS A 251 -28.30 7.17 7.85
C HIS A 251 -29.03 6.50 6.68
N ARG A 252 -29.88 5.49 6.92
CA ARG A 252 -30.55 4.72 5.85
C ARG A 252 -31.35 5.62 4.90
N GLN A 253 -32.13 6.55 5.43
CA GLN A 253 -32.92 7.46 4.61
C GLN A 253 -32.04 8.42 3.81
N ALA A 254 -30.98 8.97 4.41
CA ALA A 254 -30.03 9.84 3.74
C ALA A 254 -29.24 9.11 2.64
N GLU A 255 -28.93 7.82 2.81
CA GLU A 255 -28.31 6.98 1.76
C GLU A 255 -29.24 6.81 0.55
N LEU A 256 -30.55 6.56 0.80
CA LEU A 256 -31.55 6.44 -0.28
C LEU A 256 -31.74 7.76 -1.04
N GLU A 257 -31.73 8.88 -0.35
CA GLU A 257 -31.89 10.22 -0.95
C GLU A 257 -30.67 10.64 -1.74
N SER A 258 -29.46 10.44 -1.19
CA SER A 258 -28.19 10.85 -1.80
C SER A 258 -27.63 9.84 -2.82
N ALA A 259 -28.18 8.62 -2.88
CA ALA A 259 -27.65 7.49 -3.65
C ALA A 259 -26.17 7.18 -3.34
N GLN A 260 -25.76 7.37 -2.08
CA GLN A 260 -24.39 7.16 -1.61
C GLN A 260 -24.37 6.31 -0.34
N CYS A 261 -23.36 5.42 -0.22
CA CYS A 261 -23.08 4.74 1.04
C CYS A 261 -22.49 5.73 2.04
N LEU A 262 -23.15 5.93 3.18
CA LEU A 262 -22.72 6.85 4.23
C LEU A 262 -22.12 6.14 5.44
N THR A 263 -22.29 4.82 5.54
CA THR A 263 -21.85 4.00 6.67
C THR A 263 -20.84 2.94 6.25
N GLY A 264 -19.79 2.77 7.03
CA GLY A 264 -18.80 1.70 6.85
C GLY A 264 -17.35 2.17 6.79
N ALA A 265 -16.42 1.22 6.73
CA ALA A 265 -14.98 1.44 6.81
C ALA A 265 -14.38 2.32 5.68
N HIS A 266 -15.14 2.59 4.60
CA HIS A 266 -14.73 3.56 3.58
C HIS A 266 -14.80 5.03 4.05
N LYS A 267 -15.36 5.29 5.23
CA LYS A 267 -15.39 6.61 5.88
C LYS A 267 -14.23 6.84 6.83
N ASP A 268 -13.43 5.80 7.12
CA ASP A 268 -12.29 5.92 8.04
C ASP A 268 -11.23 6.87 7.52
N ASP A 269 -10.47 7.44 8.46
CA ASP A 269 -9.31 8.30 8.18
C ASP A 269 -8.21 8.14 9.24
N LEU A 270 -7.02 8.64 8.91
CA LEU A 270 -5.95 8.95 9.85
C LEU A 270 -5.86 10.47 10.04
N GLU A 271 -6.07 10.93 11.25
CA GLU A 271 -5.82 12.32 11.62
C GLU A 271 -4.37 12.43 12.11
N ILE A 272 -3.60 13.31 11.46
CA ILE A 272 -2.17 13.49 11.74
C ILE A 272 -2.00 14.88 12.33
N PHE A 273 -1.32 14.94 13.49
CA PHE A 273 -1.06 16.17 14.22
C PHE A 273 0.45 16.37 14.35
N ILE A 274 0.88 17.64 14.28
CA ILE A 274 2.23 18.08 14.59
C ILE A 274 2.13 19.15 15.66
N ASN A 275 2.78 18.93 16.81
CA ASN A 275 2.69 19.79 17.98
C ASN A 275 1.23 20.09 18.40
N GLY A 276 0.39 19.04 18.40
CA GLY A 276 -1.03 19.12 18.75
C GLY A 276 -1.93 19.81 17.72
N THR A 277 -1.38 20.27 16.58
CA THR A 277 -2.13 20.98 15.54
C THR A 277 -2.33 20.09 14.31
N ALA A 278 -3.56 20.08 13.74
CA ALA A 278 -3.90 19.26 12.58
C ALA A 278 -2.99 19.54 11.37
N ALA A 279 -2.12 18.60 11.04
CA ALA A 279 -1.08 18.76 10.03
C ALA A 279 -1.64 19.05 8.62
N ARG A 280 -2.80 18.49 8.29
CA ARG A 280 -3.45 18.70 6.99
C ARG A 280 -3.72 20.17 6.69
N SER A 281 -4.15 20.93 7.69
CA SER A 281 -4.58 22.34 7.54
C SER A 281 -3.46 23.33 7.82
N PHE A 282 -2.59 23.03 8.77
CA PHE A 282 -1.70 24.02 9.36
C PHE A 282 -0.21 23.75 9.17
N ALA A 283 0.20 22.50 8.89
CA ALA A 283 1.61 22.19 8.72
C ALA A 283 2.20 22.79 7.42
N SER A 284 3.43 23.26 7.50
CA SER A 284 4.21 23.69 6.35
C SER A 284 4.52 22.51 5.41
N GLN A 285 4.90 22.81 4.17
CA GLN A 285 5.29 21.78 3.20
C GLN A 285 6.47 20.93 3.71
N GLY A 286 7.45 21.56 4.37
CA GLY A 286 8.57 20.85 4.97
C GLY A 286 8.14 19.88 6.08
N GLN A 287 7.25 20.31 6.96
CA GLN A 287 6.70 19.48 8.03
C GLN A 287 5.90 18.28 7.49
N THR A 288 5.04 18.52 6.51
CA THR A 288 4.25 17.43 5.89
C THR A 288 5.14 16.40 5.20
N ARG A 289 6.19 16.83 4.47
CA ARG A 289 7.17 15.93 3.86
C ARG A 289 7.93 15.12 4.91
N THR A 290 8.36 15.74 6.00
CA THR A 290 9.05 15.06 7.09
C THR A 290 8.14 14.04 7.78
N ALA A 291 6.89 14.41 8.06
CA ALA A 291 5.93 13.49 8.68
C ALA A 291 5.59 12.30 7.76
N ALA A 292 5.43 12.52 6.45
CA ALA A 292 5.23 11.44 5.48
C ALA A 292 6.42 10.47 5.43
N LEU A 293 7.66 10.98 5.44
CA LEU A 293 8.87 10.18 5.56
C LEU A 293 8.89 9.35 6.84
N SER A 294 8.58 9.97 7.97
CA SER A 294 8.55 9.31 9.27
C SER A 294 7.52 8.16 9.30
N ILE A 295 6.35 8.37 8.71
CA ILE A 295 5.29 7.38 8.58
C ILE A 295 5.74 6.20 7.70
N LYS A 296 6.39 6.45 6.56
CA LYS A 296 6.86 5.39 5.66
C LYS A 296 8.02 4.59 6.25
N LEU A 297 8.92 5.23 6.98
CA LEU A 297 9.97 4.52 7.71
C LEU A 297 9.39 3.71 8.88
N ALA A 298 8.39 4.25 9.59
CA ALA A 298 7.69 3.51 10.65
C ALA A 298 6.95 2.28 10.12
N GLU A 299 6.34 2.37 8.93
CA GLU A 299 5.74 1.21 8.25
C GLU A 299 6.77 0.08 8.10
N ARG A 300 8.00 0.40 7.67
CA ARG A 300 9.10 -0.57 7.53
C ARG A 300 9.48 -1.24 8.86
N GLU A 301 9.56 -0.46 9.95
CA GLU A 301 9.87 -0.98 11.29
C GLU A 301 8.75 -1.88 11.84
N ILE A 302 7.48 -1.56 11.54
CA ILE A 302 6.35 -2.42 11.91
C ILE A 302 6.46 -3.78 11.20
N PHE A 303 6.81 -3.79 9.91
CA PHE A 303 6.99 -5.05 9.17
C PHE A 303 8.09 -5.90 9.82
N LEU A 304 9.24 -5.30 10.16
CA LEU A 304 10.31 -6.01 10.87
C LEU A 304 9.82 -6.61 12.20
N ALA A 305 9.10 -5.82 12.99
CA ALA A 305 8.57 -6.27 14.28
C ALA A 305 7.53 -7.40 14.15
N GLU A 306 6.76 -7.42 13.06
CA GLU A 306 5.71 -8.42 12.81
C GLU A 306 6.22 -9.71 12.18
N THR A 307 7.20 -9.61 11.27
CA THR A 307 7.65 -10.74 10.45
C THR A 307 9.04 -11.25 10.84
N GLY A 308 9.78 -10.49 11.65
CA GLY A 308 11.18 -10.78 11.99
C GLY A 308 12.18 -10.42 10.91
N GLU A 309 11.73 -9.94 9.75
CA GLU A 309 12.57 -9.56 8.61
C GLU A 309 12.20 -8.19 8.07
N TYR A 310 13.20 -7.42 7.63
CA TYR A 310 12.89 -6.19 6.89
C TYR A 310 12.19 -6.49 5.57
N PRO A 311 11.10 -5.74 5.24
CA PRO A 311 10.51 -5.78 3.90
C PRO A 311 11.46 -5.22 2.86
N VAL A 312 11.30 -5.57 1.61
CA VAL A 312 12.01 -4.93 0.51
C VAL A 312 11.51 -3.49 0.38
N LEU A 313 12.41 -2.52 0.55
CA LEU A 313 12.08 -1.10 0.44
C LEU A 313 12.21 -0.65 -1.02
N LEU A 314 11.16 -0.05 -1.54
CA LEU A 314 11.11 0.50 -2.90
C LEU A 314 11.04 2.01 -2.82
N LEU A 315 12.07 2.71 -3.28
CA LEU A 315 12.13 4.18 -3.38
C LEU A 315 12.03 4.56 -4.86
N ASP A 316 10.82 4.95 -5.30
CA ASP A 316 10.55 5.28 -6.70
C ASP A 316 10.65 6.79 -6.93
N ASP A 317 11.78 7.24 -7.47
CA ASP A 317 12.12 8.65 -7.79
C ASP A 317 11.89 9.65 -6.63
N VAL A 318 11.64 9.17 -5.40
CA VAL A 318 11.28 10.01 -4.26
C VAL A 318 12.46 10.85 -3.74
N LEU A 319 13.68 10.34 -3.88
CA LEU A 319 14.86 11.06 -3.38
C LEU A 319 15.09 12.39 -4.13
N SER A 320 14.74 12.47 -5.41
CA SER A 320 14.84 13.70 -6.21
C SER A 320 13.92 14.83 -5.71
N GLU A 321 12.82 14.48 -5.02
CA GLU A 321 11.88 15.42 -4.43
C GLU A 321 12.29 15.93 -3.04
N LEU A 322 13.39 15.40 -2.50
CA LEU A 322 13.87 15.70 -1.16
C LEU A 322 15.11 16.60 -1.20
N ASP A 323 15.18 17.51 -0.24
CA ASP A 323 16.43 18.23 0.04
C ASP A 323 17.50 17.30 0.61
N THR A 324 18.74 17.74 0.56
CA THR A 324 19.91 16.96 0.98
C THR A 324 19.78 16.39 2.39
N LYS A 325 19.23 17.18 3.34
CA LYS A 325 19.06 16.73 4.74
C LYS A 325 18.08 15.56 4.84
N ARG A 326 16.97 15.61 4.09
CA ARG A 326 15.97 14.53 4.04
C ARG A 326 16.49 13.30 3.32
N GLN A 327 17.23 13.50 2.22
CA GLN A 327 17.89 12.37 1.54
C GLN A 327 18.85 11.65 2.48
N GLU A 328 19.72 12.35 3.17
CA GLU A 328 20.67 11.78 4.14
C GLU A 328 19.95 11.03 5.26
N PHE A 329 18.89 11.61 5.79
CA PHE A 329 18.10 10.98 6.85
C PHE A 329 17.52 9.62 6.39
N VAL A 330 16.96 9.56 5.18
CA VAL A 330 16.43 8.32 4.61
C VAL A 330 17.56 7.32 4.36
N LEU A 331 18.63 7.74 3.64
CA LEU A 331 19.73 6.86 3.27
C LEU A 331 20.45 6.24 4.48
N ASN A 332 20.54 6.97 5.60
CA ASN A 332 21.12 6.45 6.85
C ASN A 332 20.21 5.42 7.56
N ARG A 333 18.93 5.32 7.19
CA ARG A 333 17.96 4.41 7.83
C ARG A 333 17.51 3.23 7.00
N ILE A 334 17.93 3.14 5.74
CA ILE A 334 17.54 2.02 4.86
C ILE A 334 18.39 0.75 5.07
N GLY A 335 19.39 0.79 5.92
CA GLY A 335 20.22 -0.38 6.24
C GLY A 335 19.44 -1.55 6.83
N GLY A 336 20.05 -2.74 6.82
CA GLY A 336 19.51 -3.96 7.43
C GLY A 336 18.59 -4.79 6.52
N GLY A 337 18.07 -4.24 5.40
CA GLY A 337 17.22 -4.94 4.43
C GLY A 337 17.55 -4.60 2.99
N GLN A 338 16.94 -5.31 2.05
CA GLN A 338 17.09 -5.00 0.63
C GLN A 338 16.33 -3.72 0.29
N THR A 339 16.98 -2.84 -0.48
CA THR A 339 16.41 -1.58 -0.95
C THR A 339 16.64 -1.42 -2.46
N LEU A 340 15.58 -1.08 -3.19
CA LEU A 340 15.63 -0.74 -4.61
C LEU A 340 15.31 0.75 -4.75
N ILE A 341 16.24 1.53 -5.29
CA ILE A 341 16.14 2.98 -5.43
C ILE A 341 16.15 3.33 -6.92
N SER A 342 15.06 3.90 -7.45
CA SER A 342 15.08 4.48 -8.78
C SER A 342 15.54 5.94 -8.73
N CYS A 343 16.34 6.36 -9.71
CA CYS A 343 16.80 7.73 -9.88
C CYS A 343 17.14 8.01 -11.35
N CYS A 344 17.13 9.29 -11.74
CA CYS A 344 17.55 9.67 -13.09
C CYS A 344 19.06 9.55 -13.26
N GLU A 345 19.80 10.00 -12.26
CA GLU A 345 21.26 9.94 -12.18
C GLU A 345 21.64 9.41 -10.79
N ASP A 346 22.73 8.68 -10.69
CA ASP A 346 23.17 8.07 -9.42
C ASP A 346 23.51 9.11 -8.32
N GLU A 347 23.81 10.37 -8.69
CA GLU A 347 24.13 11.50 -7.78
C GLU A 347 24.98 11.11 -6.53
N GLY A 348 25.73 10.00 -6.62
CA GLY A 348 26.53 9.45 -5.52
C GLY A 348 25.74 8.62 -4.50
N ILE A 349 24.48 8.24 -4.79
CA ILE A 349 23.67 7.37 -3.93
C ILE A 349 24.35 6.01 -3.75
N SER A 350 24.86 5.43 -4.85
CA SER A 350 25.58 4.15 -4.83
C SER A 350 26.83 4.21 -3.94
N LYS A 351 27.60 5.32 -3.98
CA LYS A 351 28.77 5.51 -3.13
C LYS A 351 28.43 5.62 -1.65
N ARG A 352 27.33 6.31 -1.34
CA ARG A 352 26.87 6.50 0.05
C ARG A 352 26.32 5.22 0.65
N THR A 353 25.63 4.41 -0.15
CA THR A 353 24.94 3.19 0.31
C THR A 353 25.77 1.91 0.09
N GLY A 354 26.87 1.98 -0.63
CA GLY A 354 27.59 0.79 -1.11
C GLY A 354 26.78 -0.06 -2.09
N GLY A 355 25.75 0.56 -2.72
CA GLY A 355 24.77 -0.14 -3.53
C GLY A 355 25.29 -0.56 -4.92
N ARG A 356 24.72 -1.66 -5.43
CA ARG A 356 24.93 -2.08 -6.83
C ARG A 356 24.16 -1.13 -7.75
N VAL A 357 24.78 -0.68 -8.85
CA VAL A 357 24.10 0.14 -9.86
C VAL A 357 23.60 -0.76 -10.99
N LEU A 358 22.35 -0.55 -11.37
CA LEU A 358 21.67 -1.16 -12.52
C LEU A 358 21.26 -0.04 -13.46
N PHE A 359 21.78 -0.02 -14.67
CA PHE A 359 21.44 1.01 -15.64
C PHE A 359 20.33 0.54 -16.58
N ILE A 360 19.23 1.31 -16.67
CA ILE A 360 18.09 1.00 -17.54
C ILE A 360 18.06 1.96 -18.73
N SER A 361 17.98 1.38 -19.93
CA SER A 361 17.79 2.10 -21.17
C SER A 361 16.86 1.32 -22.08
N GLU A 362 15.74 1.95 -22.49
CA GLU A 362 14.74 1.40 -23.43
C GLU A 362 14.21 0.00 -23.03
N GLY A 363 13.97 -0.22 -21.74
CA GLY A 363 13.50 -1.52 -21.22
C GLY A 363 14.58 -2.60 -21.18
N THR A 364 15.85 -2.25 -21.35
CA THR A 364 16.99 -3.17 -21.22
C THR A 364 17.86 -2.76 -20.04
N ILE A 365 18.37 -3.72 -19.29
CA ILE A 365 19.20 -3.52 -18.10
C ILE A 365 20.65 -3.89 -18.38
N LYS A 366 21.56 -3.01 -18.00
CA LYS A 366 23.01 -3.15 -18.19
C LYS A 366 23.74 -3.12 -16.86
#